data_aee14529d2ba18f61cc726e58676b8f7
#
_entry.id   aee14529d2ba18f61cc726e58676b8f7
#
_cell.length_a   1.000
_cell.length_b   1.000
_cell.length_c   1.000
_cell.angle_alpha   90.00
_cell.angle_beta   90.00
_cell.angle_gamma   90.00
#
_symmetry.space_group_name_H-M   'P 1'
#
loop_
_entity.id
_entity.type
_entity.pdbx_description
1 polymer ?
#
loop_
_entity_poly.entity_id
_entity_poly.type
_entity_poly.pdbx_seq_one_letter_code
_entity_poly.pdbx_strand_id
1 'polypeptide(L)'
;MGAFDVVVLGGGTAGVHVALEAARGSKSVALVEAGLIGGESPYLACLPSNSLLLSAARGEAWEDAAARRDDVTGGLDDSAAALRLIEAGVAVIRGTAQITGPGTVEVVSGAAAGEIVSLAYSDLVIATGSEPVAPPIEGLSDIPTWTTAEGLCSPDLPRRLIVLGGGPAGCELTQIYAAFGSQVTLVEAEPGLLPGEPAFAGEILATALRRAGAEIYLGSPATKAERTPDGLTLALEDGTRIDADRLLLATGRRPRLTGLGLDALGITVTPGQALPTTTSCQVLGPEHVWAAGDVTGSTHTHASRYQAGVVAANICGQPREADYTAIPRCVFTTPSVYAVGEPARPEFATARVSLSEVARGRLGLDDLGCLELYAADGVLAGAVAVGPDAATWMAEVTLAIRAKIPVSILADVVHAFPTYGEALQAAFRELARVDQTEKGIGPLSELGMETPEDDAIEQHTEVVADEVTTAGRRELPFDVDEADAAEQARSVGFDDDDYR
;
A
#
# COMPACT_ATOMS: atom_id res chain seq x y z
N MET A 1 31.13 -18.23 19.58
CA MET A 1 31.00 -17.47 18.34
C MET A 1 30.27 -18.36 17.34
N GLY A 2 29.05 -18.00 16.96
CA GLY A 2 28.31 -18.69 15.89
C GLY A 2 28.76 -18.15 14.54
N ALA A 3 28.94 -19.04 13.53
CA ALA A 3 29.28 -18.65 12.18
C ALA A 3 28.11 -18.99 11.23
N PHE A 4 27.68 -18.05 10.42
CA PHE A 4 26.55 -18.17 9.49
C PHE A 4 26.95 -17.62 8.10
N ASP A 5 26.34 -18.19 7.07
CA ASP A 5 26.47 -17.59 5.74
C ASP A 5 25.80 -16.22 5.71
N VAL A 6 24.63 -16.09 6.37
CA VAL A 6 23.83 -14.87 6.37
C VAL A 6 23.42 -14.48 7.80
N VAL A 7 23.69 -13.23 8.19
CA VAL A 7 23.13 -12.63 9.39
C VAL A 7 22.15 -11.54 8.99
N VAL A 8 20.90 -11.63 9.47
CA VAL A 8 19.84 -10.66 9.20
C VAL A 8 19.55 -9.87 10.48
N LEU A 9 19.68 -8.55 10.40
CA LEU A 9 19.40 -7.61 11.50
C LEU A 9 18.01 -7.00 11.31
N GLY A 10 17.08 -7.40 12.18
CA GLY A 10 15.67 -7.04 12.13
C GLY A 10 14.81 -8.16 11.57
N GLY A 11 13.85 -8.62 12.38
CA GLY A 11 12.88 -9.67 12.04
C GLY A 11 11.54 -9.11 11.55
N GLY A 12 11.52 -7.93 10.95
CA GLY A 12 10.35 -7.37 10.28
C GLY A 12 10.03 -8.09 8.96
N THR A 13 9.04 -7.58 8.22
CA THR A 13 8.59 -8.19 6.95
C THR A 13 9.73 -8.48 5.98
N ALA A 14 10.68 -7.55 5.80
CA ALA A 14 11.83 -7.76 4.93
C ALA A 14 12.76 -8.84 5.47
N GLY A 15 13.17 -8.72 6.75
CA GLY A 15 14.15 -9.64 7.34
C GLY A 15 13.64 -11.07 7.41
N VAL A 16 12.39 -11.30 7.81
CA VAL A 16 11.76 -12.63 7.80
C VAL A 16 11.77 -13.24 6.41
N HIS A 17 11.43 -12.43 5.38
CA HIS A 17 11.40 -12.92 4.00
C HIS A 17 12.80 -13.28 3.49
N VAL A 18 13.80 -12.42 3.71
CA VAL A 18 15.22 -12.74 3.37
C VAL A 18 15.66 -14.02 4.05
N ALA A 19 15.41 -14.14 5.38
CA ALA A 19 15.86 -15.28 6.16
C ALA A 19 15.28 -16.61 5.62
N LEU A 20 13.96 -16.62 5.33
CA LEU A 20 13.29 -17.80 4.78
C LEU A 20 13.79 -18.16 3.38
N GLU A 21 13.93 -17.19 2.48
CA GLU A 21 14.40 -17.45 1.11
C GLU A 21 15.88 -17.88 1.08
N ALA A 22 16.75 -17.25 1.89
CA ALA A 22 18.15 -17.65 2.01
C ALA A 22 18.29 -19.08 2.58
N ALA A 23 17.48 -19.43 3.60
CA ALA A 23 17.47 -20.79 4.15
C ALA A 23 17.00 -21.83 3.10
N ARG A 24 15.96 -21.52 2.30
CA ARG A 24 15.54 -22.34 1.16
C ARG A 24 16.66 -22.51 0.12
N GLY A 25 17.49 -21.48 -0.06
CA GLY A 25 18.71 -21.52 -0.87
C GLY A 25 19.88 -22.25 -0.21
N SER A 26 19.64 -23.04 0.86
CA SER A 26 20.62 -23.83 1.59
C SER A 26 21.73 -23.02 2.28
N LYS A 27 21.46 -21.75 2.61
CA LYS A 27 22.34 -20.91 3.43
C LYS A 27 22.09 -21.18 4.90
N SER A 28 23.13 -21.17 5.73
CA SER A 28 23.00 -21.08 7.17
C SER A 28 22.67 -19.64 7.56
N VAL A 29 21.51 -19.44 8.25
CA VAL A 29 20.97 -18.10 8.51
C VAL A 29 20.76 -17.89 10.00
N ALA A 30 21.21 -16.73 10.52
CA ALA A 30 20.78 -16.19 11.80
C ALA A 30 19.95 -14.92 11.59
N LEU A 31 18.83 -14.83 12.28
CA LEU A 31 17.98 -13.63 12.32
C LEU A 31 17.99 -13.07 13.73
N VAL A 32 18.36 -11.80 13.86
CA VAL A 32 18.40 -11.08 15.14
C VAL A 32 17.22 -10.11 15.22
N GLU A 33 16.39 -10.21 16.26
CA GLU A 33 15.23 -9.34 16.47
C GLU A 33 15.13 -8.90 17.94
N ALA A 34 14.97 -7.60 18.13
CA ALA A 34 14.82 -7.00 19.46
C ALA A 34 13.37 -6.93 19.95
N GLY A 35 12.41 -6.92 19.04
CA GLY A 35 10.96 -6.83 19.29
C GLY A 35 10.21 -8.04 18.74
N LEU A 36 9.13 -7.79 17.99
CA LEU A 36 8.23 -8.81 17.45
C LEU A 36 8.74 -9.35 16.10
N ILE A 37 8.85 -10.67 15.98
CA ILE A 37 9.11 -11.31 14.68
C ILE A 37 7.88 -11.20 13.79
N GLY A 38 8.08 -10.64 12.58
CA GLY A 38 7.03 -10.16 11.69
C GLY A 38 7.06 -8.64 11.57
N GLY A 39 7.59 -7.95 12.59
CA GLY A 39 7.72 -6.50 12.65
C GLY A 39 6.39 -5.79 12.92
N GLU A 40 6.30 -4.52 12.54
CA GLU A 40 5.13 -3.69 12.85
C GLU A 40 3.91 -3.99 11.97
N SER A 41 4.10 -4.36 10.70
CA SER A 41 3.01 -4.51 9.74
C SER A 41 1.89 -5.46 10.20
N PRO A 42 2.16 -6.69 10.68
CA PRO A 42 1.11 -7.60 11.14
C PRO A 42 0.54 -7.27 12.53
N TYR A 43 1.27 -6.56 13.35
CA TYR A 43 0.89 -6.39 14.77
C TYR A 43 0.48 -4.96 15.13
N LEU A 44 1.16 -3.96 14.55
CA LEU A 44 1.13 -2.58 15.03
C LEU A 44 0.75 -1.55 13.94
N ALA A 45 0.58 -1.99 12.67
CA ALA A 45 0.35 -1.07 11.55
C ALA A 45 -0.72 -1.58 10.58
N CYS A 46 -0.34 -2.32 9.52
CA CYS A 46 -1.24 -2.62 8.41
C CYS A 46 -2.44 -3.49 8.79
N LEU A 47 -2.22 -4.62 9.48
CA LEU A 47 -3.33 -5.51 9.84
C LEU A 47 -4.28 -4.88 10.86
N PRO A 48 -3.83 -4.28 11.98
CA PRO A 48 -4.75 -3.62 12.90
C PRO A 48 -5.49 -2.44 12.25
N SER A 49 -4.84 -1.61 11.40
CA SER A 49 -5.50 -0.52 10.67
C SER A 49 -6.64 -1.05 9.79
N ASN A 50 -6.34 -2.03 8.94
CA ASN A 50 -7.33 -2.59 8.03
C ASN A 50 -8.44 -3.35 8.76
N SER A 51 -8.15 -4.01 9.90
CA SER A 51 -9.16 -4.64 10.75
C SER A 51 -10.15 -3.60 11.29
N LEU A 52 -9.65 -2.47 11.83
CA LEU A 52 -10.48 -1.40 12.35
C LEU A 52 -11.29 -0.69 11.25
N LEU A 53 -10.69 -0.42 10.09
CA LEU A 53 -11.40 0.15 8.92
C LEU A 53 -12.54 -0.77 8.46
N LEU A 54 -12.29 -2.08 8.40
CA LEU A 54 -13.32 -3.06 8.03
C LEU A 54 -14.44 -3.12 9.06
N SER A 55 -14.13 -3.09 10.34
CA SER A 55 -15.12 -3.07 11.43
C SER A 55 -15.94 -1.79 11.40
N ALA A 56 -15.31 -0.64 11.16
CA ALA A 56 -15.98 0.65 10.98
C ALA A 56 -16.96 0.61 9.79
N ALA A 57 -16.54 0.07 8.64
CA ALA A 57 -17.39 -0.08 7.46
C ALA A 57 -18.60 -1.01 7.70
N ARG A 58 -18.50 -1.93 8.65
CA ARG A 58 -19.61 -2.82 9.07
C ARG A 58 -20.51 -2.23 10.14
N GLY A 59 -20.16 -1.06 10.68
CA GLY A 59 -20.91 -0.44 11.79
C GLY A 59 -20.80 -1.21 13.11
N GLU A 60 -19.72 -1.92 13.33
CA GLU A 60 -19.45 -2.64 14.58
C GLU A 60 -19.21 -1.64 15.74
N ALA A 61 -19.45 -2.04 16.99
CA ALA A 61 -19.08 -1.25 18.14
C ALA A 61 -17.56 -1.26 18.36
N TRP A 62 -17.01 -0.22 19.03
CA TRP A 62 -15.58 -0.12 19.30
C TRP A 62 -15.00 -1.33 20.00
N GLU A 63 -15.70 -1.82 21.02
CA GLU A 63 -15.28 -2.98 21.83
C GLU A 63 -15.14 -4.23 20.98
N ASP A 64 -16.10 -4.48 20.05
CA ASP A 64 -16.07 -5.62 19.14
C ASP A 64 -14.96 -5.47 18.09
N ALA A 65 -14.78 -4.24 17.57
CA ALA A 65 -13.73 -3.91 16.63
C ALA A 65 -12.32 -4.07 17.24
N ALA A 66 -12.15 -3.63 18.50
CA ALA A 66 -10.90 -3.80 19.24
C ALA A 66 -10.61 -5.28 19.52
N ALA A 67 -11.61 -6.07 19.91
CA ALA A 67 -11.47 -7.50 20.12
C ALA A 67 -11.09 -8.23 18.80
N ARG A 68 -11.76 -7.90 17.68
CA ARG A 68 -11.42 -8.43 16.35
C ARG A 68 -9.99 -8.08 15.95
N ARG A 69 -9.58 -6.81 16.15
CA ARG A 69 -8.20 -6.37 15.88
C ARG A 69 -7.20 -7.20 16.66
N ASP A 70 -7.44 -7.43 17.96
CA ASP A 70 -6.56 -8.21 18.84
C ASP A 70 -6.49 -9.68 18.39
N ASP A 71 -7.61 -10.26 17.98
CA ASP A 71 -7.68 -11.59 17.38
C ASP A 71 -6.84 -11.70 16.10
N VAL A 72 -7.01 -10.75 15.17
CA VAL A 72 -6.29 -10.71 13.89
C VAL A 72 -4.78 -10.53 14.09
N THR A 73 -4.37 -9.80 15.15
CA THR A 73 -2.95 -9.59 15.49
C THR A 73 -2.41 -10.67 16.44
N GLY A 74 -3.22 -11.66 16.83
CA GLY A 74 -2.83 -12.73 17.75
C GLY A 74 -2.45 -12.23 19.13
N GLY A 75 -2.99 -11.07 19.60
CA GLY A 75 -2.64 -10.47 20.89
C GLY A 75 -1.16 -10.10 21.02
N LEU A 76 -0.50 -9.76 19.92
CA LEU A 76 0.94 -9.48 19.83
C LEU A 76 1.84 -10.69 20.14
N ASP A 77 1.34 -11.92 20.02
CA ASP A 77 2.14 -13.14 20.14
C ASP A 77 2.79 -13.48 18.80
N ASP A 78 4.12 -13.43 18.76
CA ASP A 78 4.90 -13.75 17.57
C ASP A 78 5.46 -15.19 17.56
N SER A 79 5.01 -16.04 18.49
CA SER A 79 5.51 -17.40 18.66
C SER A 79 5.36 -18.25 17.40
N ALA A 80 4.24 -18.11 16.68
CA ALA A 80 4.01 -18.82 15.43
C ALA A 80 4.98 -18.36 14.31
N ALA A 81 5.26 -17.06 14.24
CA ALA A 81 6.22 -16.52 13.28
C ALA A 81 7.65 -16.96 13.60
N ALA A 82 8.03 -17.00 14.89
CA ALA A 82 9.31 -17.53 15.35
C ALA A 82 9.45 -19.02 15.04
N LEU A 83 8.43 -19.81 15.33
CA LEU A 83 8.43 -21.27 15.07
C LEU A 83 8.62 -21.55 13.57
N ARG A 84 7.92 -20.84 12.70
CA ARG A 84 8.06 -20.97 11.24
C ARG A 84 9.49 -20.73 10.75
N LEU A 85 10.22 -19.78 11.33
CA LEU A 85 11.62 -19.53 11.02
C LEU A 85 12.52 -20.69 11.51
N ILE A 86 12.29 -21.17 12.73
CA ILE A 86 13.04 -22.28 13.32
C ILE A 86 12.84 -23.57 12.51
N GLU A 87 11.61 -23.87 12.12
CA GLU A 87 11.28 -25.02 11.26
C GLU A 87 11.94 -24.93 9.87
N ALA A 88 12.15 -23.72 9.36
CA ALA A 88 12.91 -23.47 8.14
C ALA A 88 14.44 -23.56 8.34
N GLY A 89 14.93 -23.84 9.54
CA GLY A 89 16.37 -23.96 9.84
C GLY A 89 17.05 -22.63 10.15
N VAL A 90 16.30 -21.54 10.37
CA VAL A 90 16.85 -20.22 10.74
C VAL A 90 17.12 -20.18 12.25
N ALA A 91 18.34 -19.78 12.63
CA ALA A 91 18.66 -19.50 14.03
C ALA A 91 18.04 -18.15 14.44
N VAL A 92 16.99 -18.20 15.27
CA VAL A 92 16.32 -16.99 15.78
C VAL A 92 16.99 -16.53 17.07
N ILE A 93 17.51 -15.31 17.09
CA ILE A 93 18.22 -14.72 18.21
C ILE A 93 17.50 -13.47 18.68
N ARG A 94 17.01 -13.50 19.92
CA ARG A 94 16.33 -12.34 20.54
C ARG A 94 17.36 -11.41 21.17
N GLY A 95 17.40 -10.18 20.71
CA GLY A 95 18.31 -9.17 21.25
C GLY A 95 18.57 -8.00 20.31
N THR A 96 19.34 -7.06 20.80
CA THR A 96 19.76 -5.88 20.03
C THR A 96 21.15 -6.13 19.44
N ALA A 97 21.25 -5.97 18.11
CA ALA A 97 22.47 -6.19 17.38
C ALA A 97 23.30 -4.90 17.25
N GLN A 98 24.62 -5.07 17.28
CA GLN A 98 25.61 -4.03 16.94
C GLN A 98 26.66 -4.61 16.02
N ILE A 99 26.92 -3.95 14.91
CA ILE A 99 28.00 -4.27 13.98
C ILE A 99 29.32 -3.80 14.61
N THR A 100 30.26 -4.70 14.78
CA THR A 100 31.55 -4.41 15.43
C THR A 100 32.73 -4.39 14.45
N GLY A 101 32.51 -4.85 13.22
CA GLY A 101 33.49 -4.84 12.14
C GLY A 101 33.02 -5.66 10.94
N PRO A 102 33.80 -5.64 9.85
CA PRO A 102 33.53 -6.52 8.71
C PRO A 102 33.46 -8.00 9.15
N GLY A 103 32.38 -8.69 8.80
CA GLY A 103 32.16 -10.10 9.14
C GLY A 103 31.75 -10.38 10.59
N THR A 104 31.49 -9.37 11.43
CA THR A 104 31.19 -9.59 12.85
C THR A 104 30.06 -8.69 13.36
N VAL A 105 29.12 -9.31 14.07
CA VAL A 105 28.03 -8.65 14.81
C VAL A 105 28.02 -9.16 16.25
N GLU A 106 27.83 -8.27 17.20
CA GLU A 106 27.53 -8.59 18.58
C GLU A 106 26.04 -8.38 18.86
N VAL A 107 25.45 -9.30 19.63
CA VAL A 107 24.05 -9.25 20.03
C VAL A 107 23.98 -9.24 21.54
N VAL A 108 23.38 -8.18 22.10
CA VAL A 108 23.04 -8.12 23.52
C VAL A 108 21.72 -8.84 23.72
N SER A 109 21.74 -9.97 24.41
CA SER A 109 20.55 -10.81 24.64
C SER A 109 19.51 -10.07 25.48
N GLY A 110 18.27 -10.07 25.03
CA GLY A 110 17.12 -9.57 25.79
C GLY A 110 16.68 -10.51 26.92
N ALA A 111 16.97 -11.81 26.82
CA ALA A 111 16.51 -12.83 27.75
C ALA A 111 17.45 -13.00 28.98
N ALA A 112 18.76 -12.82 28.81
CA ALA A 112 19.75 -12.86 29.86
C ALA A 112 20.43 -11.48 29.93
N ALA A 113 20.04 -10.66 30.90
CA ALA A 113 20.49 -9.27 31.00
C ALA A 113 22.03 -9.15 30.87
N GLY A 114 22.49 -8.66 29.71
CA GLY A 114 23.88 -8.35 29.47
C GLY A 114 24.73 -9.47 28.87
N GLU A 115 24.17 -10.64 28.53
CA GLU A 115 24.91 -11.65 27.78
C GLU A 115 25.15 -11.18 26.33
N ILE A 116 26.41 -11.16 25.93
CA ILE A 116 26.82 -10.78 24.58
C ILE A 116 27.11 -12.06 23.76
N VAL A 117 26.40 -12.21 22.66
CA VAL A 117 26.63 -13.28 21.68
C VAL A 117 27.30 -12.69 20.44
N SER A 118 28.48 -13.19 20.09
CA SER A 118 29.19 -12.77 18.89
C SER A 118 28.84 -13.71 17.71
N LEU A 119 28.46 -13.13 16.57
CA LEU A 119 28.11 -13.82 15.32
C LEU A 119 29.09 -13.42 14.22
N ALA A 120 29.61 -14.42 13.50
CA ALA A 120 30.36 -14.20 12.27
C ALA A 120 29.45 -14.42 11.05
N TYR A 121 29.62 -13.64 9.98
CA TYR A 121 28.82 -13.71 8.77
C TYR A 121 29.67 -13.60 7.50
N SER A 122 29.18 -14.20 6.41
CA SER A 122 29.66 -13.91 5.05
C SER A 122 28.86 -12.75 4.43
N ASP A 123 27.54 -12.78 4.55
CA ASP A 123 26.63 -11.74 4.10
C ASP A 123 25.84 -11.14 5.27
N LEU A 124 25.71 -9.81 5.31
CA LEU A 124 24.93 -9.07 6.31
C LEU A 124 23.73 -8.42 5.66
N VAL A 125 22.56 -8.57 6.26
CA VAL A 125 21.33 -7.91 5.81
C VAL A 125 20.82 -6.95 6.88
N ILE A 126 20.70 -5.68 6.54
CA ILE A 126 20.16 -4.62 7.40
C ILE A 126 18.67 -4.44 7.05
N ALA A 127 17.78 -4.88 7.95
CA ALA A 127 16.33 -4.83 7.81
C ALA A 127 15.65 -4.32 9.10
N THR A 128 16.29 -3.36 9.79
CA THR A 128 15.89 -2.84 11.10
C THR A 128 14.67 -1.92 11.07
N GLY A 129 14.11 -1.65 9.89
CA GLY A 129 12.87 -0.89 9.73
C GLY A 129 13.01 0.60 10.00
N SER A 130 11.96 1.20 10.52
CA SER A 130 11.88 2.63 10.83
C SER A 130 11.28 2.88 12.20
N GLU A 131 11.36 4.13 12.66
CA GLU A 131 10.78 4.59 13.92
C GLU A 131 9.97 5.87 13.70
N PRO A 132 8.92 6.15 14.50
CA PRO A 132 8.16 7.39 14.43
C PRO A 132 9.04 8.61 14.68
N VAL A 133 8.68 9.72 14.04
CA VAL A 133 9.33 11.03 14.27
C VAL A 133 8.41 11.92 15.06
N ALA A 134 8.88 12.42 16.19
CA ALA A 134 8.21 13.49 16.93
C ALA A 134 8.68 14.85 16.38
N PRO A 135 7.78 15.74 15.93
CA PRO A 135 8.14 17.04 15.43
C PRO A 135 8.64 17.97 16.57
N PRO A 136 9.44 18.99 16.27
CA PRO A 136 10.01 19.89 17.29
C PRO A 136 8.98 20.95 17.75
N ILE A 137 7.89 20.50 18.38
CA ILE A 137 6.83 21.36 18.92
C ILE A 137 7.12 21.62 20.41
N GLU A 138 7.04 22.88 20.84
CA GLU A 138 7.26 23.27 22.23
C GLU A 138 6.30 22.53 23.17
N GLY A 139 6.82 21.90 24.23
CA GLY A 139 6.03 21.18 25.23
C GLY A 139 5.48 19.81 24.80
N LEU A 140 5.78 19.35 23.59
CA LEU A 140 5.30 18.04 23.09
C LEU A 140 5.80 16.87 23.95
N SER A 141 7.03 16.96 24.45
CA SER A 141 7.62 15.94 25.35
C SER A 141 6.94 15.84 26.72
N ASP A 142 6.18 16.85 27.12
CA ASP A 142 5.59 16.96 28.45
C ASP A 142 4.13 16.45 28.49
N ILE A 143 3.59 16.09 27.35
CA ILE A 143 2.23 15.57 27.20
C ILE A 143 2.24 14.10 26.75
N PRO A 144 1.22 13.29 27.18
CA PRO A 144 1.07 11.93 26.69
C PRO A 144 0.63 11.94 25.22
N THR A 145 1.52 11.50 24.36
CA THR A 145 1.21 11.30 22.93
C THR A 145 1.05 9.83 22.60
N TRP A 146 0.28 9.56 21.58
CA TRP A 146 0.26 8.26 20.93
C TRP A 146 1.08 8.30 19.64
N THR A 147 1.85 7.28 19.40
CA THR A 147 2.32 6.92 18.06
C THR A 147 1.18 6.27 17.27
N THR A 148 1.35 6.07 15.95
CA THR A 148 0.38 5.33 15.14
C THR A 148 0.16 3.91 15.66
N ALA A 149 1.20 3.24 16.14
CA ALA A 149 1.12 1.91 16.73
C ALA A 149 0.28 1.89 18.01
N GLU A 150 0.52 2.85 18.92
CA GLU A 150 -0.27 2.96 20.16
C GLU A 150 -1.73 3.29 19.88
N GLY A 151 -2.00 4.19 18.92
CA GLY A 151 -3.37 4.48 18.48
C GLY A 151 -4.07 3.26 17.88
N LEU A 152 -3.40 2.48 17.04
CA LEU A 152 -3.98 1.28 16.43
C LEU A 152 -4.20 0.14 17.44
N CYS A 153 -3.41 0.05 18.50
CA CYS A 153 -3.50 -1.01 19.51
C CYS A 153 -4.22 -0.60 20.79
N SER A 154 -4.63 0.68 20.93
CA SER A 154 -5.32 1.16 22.13
C SER A 154 -6.65 0.44 22.32
N PRO A 155 -6.98 0.01 23.54
CA PRO A 155 -8.34 -0.39 23.90
C PRO A 155 -9.26 0.81 24.11
N ASP A 156 -8.69 2.00 24.35
CA ASP A 156 -9.43 3.22 24.67
C ASP A 156 -9.92 3.92 23.42
N LEU A 157 -11.17 4.40 23.45
CA LEU A 157 -11.74 5.30 22.47
C LEU A 157 -11.81 6.72 23.08
N PRO A 158 -10.86 7.63 22.75
CA PRO A 158 -10.90 8.99 23.31
C PRO A 158 -12.10 9.75 22.74
N ARG A 159 -12.72 10.59 23.57
CA ARG A 159 -13.84 11.42 23.12
C ARG A 159 -13.36 12.48 22.13
N ARG A 160 -12.21 13.12 22.38
CA ARG A 160 -11.58 14.13 21.53
C ARG A 160 -10.16 13.68 21.20
N LEU A 161 -9.87 13.56 19.91
CA LEU A 161 -8.57 13.14 19.40
C LEU A 161 -8.02 14.18 18.44
N ILE A 162 -6.80 14.62 18.65
CA ILE A 162 -6.03 15.32 17.61
C ILE A 162 -5.15 14.30 16.91
N VAL A 163 -5.21 14.27 15.57
CA VAL A 163 -4.27 13.55 14.71
C VAL A 163 -3.36 14.57 14.06
N LEU A 164 -2.07 14.49 14.33
CA LEU A 164 -1.06 15.39 13.77
C LEU A 164 -0.34 14.72 12.62
N GLY A 165 -0.53 15.23 11.40
CA GLY A 165 -0.01 14.73 10.14
C GLY A 165 -1.09 14.13 9.23
N GLY A 166 -1.19 14.64 7.99
CA GLY A 166 -2.17 14.28 6.96
C GLY A 166 -1.65 13.28 5.92
N GLY A 167 -0.61 12.51 6.28
CA GLY A 167 -0.14 11.38 5.46
C GLY A 167 -1.07 10.17 5.52
N PRO A 168 -0.69 9.03 4.87
CA PRO A 168 -1.54 7.83 4.81
C PRO A 168 -2.07 7.36 6.16
N ALA A 169 -1.18 7.18 7.14
CA ALA A 169 -1.55 6.71 8.48
C ALA A 169 -2.45 7.69 9.23
N GLY A 170 -2.19 9.01 9.09
CA GLY A 170 -3.03 10.03 9.70
C GLY A 170 -4.44 10.06 9.14
N CYS A 171 -4.58 9.91 7.82
CA CYS A 171 -5.88 9.83 7.15
C CYS A 171 -6.68 8.59 7.58
N GLU A 172 -6.03 7.40 7.61
CA GLU A 172 -6.67 6.16 8.05
C GLU A 172 -7.13 6.24 9.51
N LEU A 173 -6.25 6.70 10.42
CA LEU A 173 -6.57 6.84 11.84
C LEU A 173 -7.66 7.89 12.08
N THR A 174 -7.66 8.99 11.32
CA THR A 174 -8.75 9.98 11.35
C THR A 174 -10.08 9.34 11.00
N GLN A 175 -10.13 8.55 9.91
CA GLN A 175 -11.37 7.87 9.52
C GLN A 175 -11.79 6.82 10.55
N ILE A 176 -10.86 6.00 11.05
CA ILE A 176 -11.14 4.98 12.07
C ILE A 176 -11.81 5.63 13.28
N TYR A 177 -11.14 6.58 13.93
CA TYR A 177 -11.64 7.16 15.18
C TYR A 177 -12.91 7.96 14.99
N ALA A 178 -13.07 8.69 13.87
CA ALA A 178 -14.31 9.40 13.56
C ALA A 178 -15.48 8.43 13.36
N ALA A 179 -15.28 7.31 12.68
CA ALA A 179 -16.32 6.30 12.46
C ALA A 179 -16.82 5.65 13.76
N PHE A 180 -15.95 5.51 14.76
CA PHE A 180 -16.33 4.99 16.08
C PHE A 180 -16.82 6.07 17.05
N GLY A 181 -16.96 7.33 16.61
CA GLY A 181 -17.62 8.40 17.36
C GLY A 181 -16.71 9.34 18.14
N SER A 182 -15.39 9.27 17.98
CA SER A 182 -14.49 10.30 18.48
C SER A 182 -14.68 11.62 17.71
N GLN A 183 -14.60 12.74 18.42
CA GLN A 183 -14.44 14.06 17.79
C GLN A 183 -12.97 14.19 17.34
N VAL A 184 -12.73 13.98 16.06
CA VAL A 184 -11.37 13.97 15.52
C VAL A 184 -11.05 15.30 14.86
N THR A 185 -9.90 15.87 15.24
CA THR A 185 -9.31 17.02 14.55
C THR A 185 -7.99 16.58 13.91
N LEU A 186 -7.93 16.61 12.59
CA LEU A 186 -6.69 16.36 11.85
C LEU A 186 -5.99 17.69 11.56
N VAL A 187 -4.71 17.79 11.91
CA VAL A 187 -3.85 18.95 11.68
C VAL A 187 -2.70 18.56 10.75
N GLU A 188 -2.59 19.27 9.63
CA GLU A 188 -1.53 19.09 8.64
C GLU A 188 -0.83 20.42 8.35
N ALA A 189 0.48 20.41 8.38
CA ALA A 189 1.32 21.59 8.12
C ALA A 189 1.37 21.96 6.63
N GLU A 190 1.28 20.95 5.76
CA GLU A 190 1.25 21.13 4.31
C GLU A 190 -0.14 21.61 3.84
N PRO A 191 -0.22 22.25 2.65
CA PRO A 191 -1.49 22.79 2.11
C PRO A 191 -2.56 21.75 1.82
N GLY A 192 -2.22 20.46 1.74
CA GLY A 192 -3.14 19.37 1.39
C GLY A 192 -2.81 18.06 2.09
N LEU A 193 -3.79 17.15 2.15
CA LEU A 193 -3.54 15.78 2.57
C LEU A 193 -2.74 15.02 1.51
N LEU A 194 -2.01 14.00 1.95
CA LEU A 194 -1.18 13.14 1.07
C LEU A 194 -0.21 13.96 0.21
N PRO A 195 0.70 14.76 0.80
CA PRO A 195 1.53 15.73 0.07
C PRO A 195 2.45 15.10 -1.00
N GLY A 196 2.62 13.77 -1.00
CA GLY A 196 3.35 13.05 -2.04
C GLY A 196 2.53 12.67 -3.27
N GLU A 197 1.22 12.92 -3.28
CA GLU A 197 0.31 12.59 -4.36
C GLU A 197 -0.28 13.86 -5.00
N PRO A 198 -0.90 13.79 -6.19
CA PRO A 198 -1.56 14.93 -6.81
C PRO A 198 -2.64 15.53 -5.91
N ALA A 199 -2.76 16.86 -5.93
CA ALA A 199 -3.62 17.63 -5.03
C ALA A 199 -5.07 17.14 -4.99
N PHE A 200 -5.63 16.72 -6.15
CA PHE A 200 -7.02 16.24 -6.21
C PHE A 200 -7.26 15.02 -5.29
N ALA A 201 -6.25 14.16 -5.10
CA ALA A 201 -6.40 12.99 -4.24
C ALA A 201 -6.58 13.39 -2.77
N GLY A 202 -5.76 14.33 -2.29
CA GLY A 202 -5.89 14.91 -0.96
C GLY A 202 -7.18 15.70 -0.77
N GLU A 203 -7.63 16.44 -1.78
CA GLU A 203 -8.89 17.23 -1.75
C GLU A 203 -10.14 16.34 -1.63
N ILE A 204 -10.19 15.26 -2.45
CA ILE A 204 -11.28 14.28 -2.37
C ILE A 204 -11.28 13.61 -1.00
N LEU A 205 -10.11 13.17 -0.52
CA LEU A 205 -10.00 12.52 0.78
C LEU A 205 -10.36 13.45 1.93
N ALA A 206 -9.91 14.72 1.92
CA ALA A 206 -10.30 15.71 2.90
C ALA A 206 -11.82 15.94 2.92
N THR A 207 -12.45 15.97 1.75
CA THR A 207 -13.92 16.07 1.64
C THR A 207 -14.61 14.86 2.25
N ALA A 208 -14.11 13.64 1.98
CA ALA A 208 -14.66 12.42 2.55
C ALA A 208 -14.51 12.36 4.08
N LEU A 209 -13.34 12.72 4.60
CA LEU A 209 -13.10 12.75 6.06
C LEU A 209 -13.95 13.82 6.77
N ARG A 210 -14.16 14.99 6.15
CA ARG A 210 -15.10 16.00 6.69
C ARG A 210 -16.53 15.49 6.70
N ARG A 211 -16.98 14.78 5.66
CA ARG A 211 -18.31 14.13 5.64
C ARG A 211 -18.44 13.06 6.72
N ALA A 212 -17.35 12.39 7.07
CA ALA A 212 -17.30 11.45 8.20
C ALA A 212 -17.24 12.14 9.58
N GLY A 213 -17.27 13.48 9.64
CA GLY A 213 -17.32 14.25 10.88
C GLY A 213 -15.98 14.74 11.43
N ALA A 214 -14.87 14.54 10.70
CA ALA A 214 -13.57 15.05 11.11
C ALA A 214 -13.45 16.56 10.83
N GLU A 215 -12.87 17.31 11.76
CA GLU A 215 -12.39 18.67 11.54
C GLU A 215 -10.96 18.61 10.96
N ILE A 216 -10.66 19.41 9.93
CA ILE A 216 -9.38 19.35 9.22
C ILE A 216 -8.79 20.73 9.04
N TYR A 217 -7.60 20.94 9.59
CA TYR A 217 -6.76 22.11 9.44
C TYR A 217 -5.62 21.77 8.49
N LEU A 218 -5.54 22.46 7.36
CA LEU A 218 -4.49 22.32 6.34
C LEU A 218 -3.64 23.58 6.29
N GLY A 219 -2.35 23.47 5.96
CA GLY A 219 -1.42 24.58 5.98
C GLY A 219 -1.28 25.21 7.38
N SER A 220 -1.42 24.37 8.41
CA SER A 220 -1.59 24.82 9.80
C SER A 220 -0.56 24.18 10.72
N PRO A 221 0.71 24.64 10.71
CA PRO A 221 1.75 24.11 11.56
C PRO A 221 1.43 24.26 13.05
N ALA A 222 1.59 23.16 13.79
CA ALA A 222 1.49 23.18 15.24
C ALA A 222 2.79 23.72 15.86
N THR A 223 2.66 24.62 16.84
CA THR A 223 3.81 25.32 17.44
C THR A 223 4.03 24.98 18.89
N LYS A 224 2.95 24.69 19.63
CA LYS A 224 3.02 24.42 21.07
C LYS A 224 1.98 23.41 21.51
N ALA A 225 2.36 22.54 22.45
CA ALA A 225 1.46 21.63 23.13
C ALA A 225 1.54 21.85 24.64
N GLU A 226 0.41 21.90 25.30
CA GLU A 226 0.30 22.16 26.74
C GLU A 226 -0.61 21.13 27.40
N ARG A 227 -0.20 20.62 28.56
CA ARG A 227 -1.07 19.79 29.39
C ARG A 227 -2.10 20.66 30.08
N THR A 228 -3.36 20.21 30.12
CA THR A 228 -4.46 20.84 30.85
C THR A 228 -5.04 19.86 31.87
N PRO A 229 -5.86 20.30 32.83
CA PRO A 229 -6.54 19.39 33.78
C PRO A 229 -7.40 18.34 33.07
N ASP A 230 -7.99 18.69 31.93
CA ASP A 230 -8.96 17.88 31.18
C ASP A 230 -8.36 17.24 29.91
N GLY A 231 -7.02 17.18 29.79
CA GLY A 231 -6.33 16.62 28.64
C GLY A 231 -5.13 17.45 28.18
N LEU A 232 -5.18 17.96 26.96
CA LEU A 232 -4.14 18.80 26.37
C LEU A 232 -4.74 19.88 25.45
N THR A 233 -3.98 20.91 25.19
CA THR A 233 -4.26 21.93 24.15
C THR A 233 -3.11 21.98 23.18
N LEU A 234 -3.39 21.93 21.88
CA LEU A 234 -2.45 22.15 20.78
C LEU A 234 -2.66 23.56 20.20
N ALA A 235 -1.62 24.36 20.12
CA ALA A 235 -1.64 25.68 19.50
C ALA A 235 -1.04 25.61 18.09
N LEU A 236 -1.72 26.24 17.13
CA LEU A 236 -1.28 26.39 15.74
C LEU A 236 -0.58 27.76 15.56
N GLU A 237 0.13 27.90 14.44
CA GLU A 237 0.88 29.11 14.11
C GLU A 237 -0.02 30.36 13.98
N ASP A 238 -1.26 30.19 13.51
CA ASP A 238 -2.24 31.27 13.36
C ASP A 238 -2.89 31.71 14.69
N GLY A 239 -2.51 31.07 15.81
CA GLY A 239 -3.06 31.32 17.13
C GLY A 239 -4.29 30.46 17.49
N THR A 240 -4.77 29.61 16.59
CA THR A 240 -5.84 28.66 16.89
C THR A 240 -5.40 27.71 17.99
N ARG A 241 -6.30 27.39 18.92
CA ARG A 241 -6.07 26.46 20.04
C ARG A 241 -7.10 25.34 19.97
N ILE A 242 -6.62 24.11 20.02
CA ILE A 242 -7.45 22.89 19.90
C ILE A 242 -7.28 22.04 21.16
N ASP A 243 -8.37 21.76 21.85
CA ASP A 243 -8.37 20.94 23.06
C ASP A 243 -8.71 19.50 22.75
N ALA A 244 -7.98 18.56 23.33
CA ALA A 244 -8.21 17.13 23.14
C ALA A 244 -7.88 16.30 24.40
N ASP A 245 -8.35 15.05 24.40
CA ASP A 245 -8.04 14.08 25.43
C ASP A 245 -6.73 13.34 25.09
N ARG A 246 -6.43 13.21 23.78
CA ARG A 246 -5.22 12.57 23.25
C ARG A 246 -4.70 13.30 22.01
N LEU A 247 -3.37 13.23 21.84
CA LEU A 247 -2.67 13.64 20.62
C LEU A 247 -1.99 12.43 19.99
N LEU A 248 -2.29 12.13 18.73
CA LEU A 248 -1.70 11.07 17.95
C LEU A 248 -0.71 11.66 16.94
N LEU A 249 0.52 11.16 16.94
CA LEU A 249 1.59 11.58 16.04
C LEU A 249 1.63 10.68 14.80
N ALA A 250 1.24 11.24 13.65
CA ALA A 250 1.33 10.62 12.33
C ALA A 250 2.27 11.42 11.41
N THR A 251 3.30 12.05 11.98
CA THR A 251 4.19 13.05 11.38
C THR A 251 5.37 12.44 10.62
N GLY A 252 5.28 11.17 10.26
CA GLY A 252 6.28 10.47 9.48
C GLY A 252 7.16 9.53 10.29
N ARG A 253 8.09 8.90 9.57
CA ARG A 253 9.00 7.88 10.10
C ARG A 253 10.41 8.12 9.57
N ARG A 254 11.42 7.67 10.31
CA ARG A 254 12.81 7.69 9.87
C ARG A 254 13.42 6.29 9.96
N PRO A 255 14.41 5.96 9.12
CA PRO A 255 15.15 4.70 9.20
C PRO A 255 15.76 4.47 10.57
N ARG A 256 15.63 3.24 11.11
CA ARG A 256 16.20 2.86 12.41
C ARG A 256 17.63 2.37 12.21
N LEU A 257 18.58 3.31 12.17
CA LEU A 257 20.00 3.08 11.89
C LEU A 257 20.91 3.53 13.04
N THR A 258 20.38 4.27 14.00
CA THR A 258 21.14 4.79 15.14
C THR A 258 21.59 3.66 16.07
N GLY A 259 22.85 3.65 16.47
CA GLY A 259 23.41 2.65 17.39
C GLY A 259 23.72 1.30 16.76
N LEU A 260 23.52 1.13 15.45
CA LEU A 260 23.75 -0.13 14.76
C LEU A 260 25.24 -0.43 14.50
N GLY A 261 26.15 0.55 14.66
CA GLY A 261 27.59 0.36 14.43
C GLY A 261 28.00 0.41 12.96
N LEU A 262 27.27 1.15 12.12
CA LEU A 262 27.53 1.28 10.68
C LEU A 262 28.92 1.86 10.35
N ASP A 263 29.47 2.69 11.23
CA ASP A 263 30.80 3.26 11.14
C ASP A 263 31.91 2.19 11.14
N ALA A 264 31.70 1.05 11.80
CA ALA A 264 32.61 -0.09 11.77
C ALA A 264 32.74 -0.73 10.37
N LEU A 265 31.78 -0.46 9.47
CA LEU A 265 31.82 -0.85 8.04
C LEU A 265 32.21 0.32 7.13
N GLY A 266 32.59 1.47 7.67
CA GLY A 266 32.87 2.68 6.89
C GLY A 266 31.61 3.34 6.29
N ILE A 267 30.42 2.99 6.76
CA ILE A 267 29.15 3.58 6.30
C ILE A 267 28.83 4.80 7.15
N THR A 268 28.73 5.95 6.50
CA THR A 268 28.27 7.18 7.14
C THR A 268 26.85 7.49 6.70
N VAL A 269 25.93 7.64 7.66
CA VAL A 269 24.54 7.99 7.40
C VAL A 269 24.19 9.26 8.16
N THR A 270 23.59 10.21 7.47
CA THR A 270 23.00 11.38 8.14
C THR A 270 21.74 10.95 8.90
N PRO A 271 21.53 11.39 10.15
CA PRO A 271 20.33 11.05 10.89
C PRO A 271 19.05 11.35 10.10
N GLY A 272 18.16 10.36 10.01
CA GLY A 272 16.90 10.46 9.25
C GLY A 272 17.02 10.11 7.75
N GLN A 273 18.22 9.95 7.21
CA GLN A 273 18.40 9.50 5.83
C GLN A 273 18.42 7.98 5.72
N ALA A 274 17.96 7.48 4.57
CA ALA A 274 17.98 6.07 4.23
C ALA A 274 19.41 5.59 3.89
N LEU A 275 19.66 4.29 4.01
CA LEU A 275 20.86 3.65 3.49
C LEU A 275 20.86 3.70 1.96
N PRO A 276 21.91 4.27 1.35
CA PRO A 276 22.03 4.25 -0.10
C PRO A 276 22.35 2.82 -0.59
N THR A 277 21.57 2.35 -1.54
CA THR A 277 21.70 1.00 -2.12
C THR A 277 21.77 1.04 -3.63
N THR A 278 22.37 0.00 -4.22
CA THR A 278 22.27 -0.29 -5.65
C THR A 278 20.89 -0.86 -6.01
N THR A 279 20.63 -1.07 -7.29
CA THR A 279 19.41 -1.78 -7.77
C THR A 279 19.37 -3.26 -7.31
N SER A 280 20.53 -3.86 -6.99
CA SER A 280 20.58 -5.18 -6.37
C SER A 280 20.30 -5.18 -4.85
N CYS A 281 19.98 -4.03 -4.26
CA CYS A 281 19.80 -3.80 -2.82
C CYS A 281 21.09 -3.97 -1.99
N GLN A 282 22.26 -3.94 -2.61
CA GLN A 282 23.55 -3.90 -1.90
C GLN A 282 23.81 -2.48 -1.39
N VAL A 283 24.25 -2.36 -0.15
CA VAL A 283 24.64 -1.06 0.45
C VAL A 283 25.88 -0.52 -0.25
N LEU A 284 25.87 0.79 -0.56
CA LEU A 284 27.03 1.41 -1.22
C LEU A 284 28.23 1.48 -0.27
N GLY A 285 29.35 0.94 -0.73
CA GLY A 285 30.64 0.93 -0.05
C GLY A 285 31.10 -0.49 0.31
N PRO A 286 30.60 -1.12 1.39
CA PRO A 286 31.07 -2.44 1.78
C PRO A 286 30.52 -3.54 0.86
N GLU A 287 31.37 -4.55 0.60
CA GLU A 287 30.94 -5.78 -0.08
C GLU A 287 30.14 -6.64 0.88
N HIS A 288 29.21 -7.46 0.34
CA HIS A 288 28.39 -8.41 1.12
C HIS A 288 27.53 -7.80 2.23
N VAL A 289 27.16 -6.50 2.10
CA VAL A 289 26.21 -5.83 2.98
C VAL A 289 25.00 -5.40 2.17
N TRP A 290 23.84 -5.84 2.58
CA TRP A 290 22.57 -5.69 1.89
C TRP A 290 21.59 -4.91 2.77
N ALA A 291 20.61 -4.25 2.18
CA ALA A 291 19.54 -3.59 2.92
C ALA A 291 18.18 -3.80 2.25
N ALA A 292 17.14 -3.98 3.07
CA ALA A 292 15.76 -4.11 2.59
C ALA A 292 14.76 -3.54 3.58
N GLY A 293 13.64 -3.04 3.07
CA GLY A 293 12.59 -2.41 3.85
C GLY A 293 12.84 -0.93 4.13
N ASP A 294 12.24 -0.40 5.19
CA ASP A 294 12.20 1.03 5.48
C ASP A 294 13.58 1.68 5.64
N VAL A 295 14.61 0.91 5.96
CA VAL A 295 15.99 1.40 6.03
C VAL A 295 16.50 1.91 4.68
N THR A 296 15.90 1.50 3.56
CA THR A 296 16.20 1.94 2.20
C THR A 296 15.38 3.15 1.74
N GLY A 297 14.52 3.70 2.61
CA GLY A 297 13.60 4.79 2.29
C GLY A 297 12.25 4.33 1.73
N SER A 298 12.05 3.03 1.50
CA SER A 298 10.75 2.48 1.06
C SER A 298 9.92 2.10 2.28
N THR A 299 8.78 2.75 2.48
CA THR A 299 7.92 2.59 3.67
C THR A 299 6.72 1.65 3.45
N HIS A 300 6.69 0.90 2.34
CA HIS A 300 5.58 0.01 1.99
C HIS A 300 5.95 -1.46 2.22
N THR A 301 5.07 -2.19 2.91
CA THR A 301 5.26 -3.61 3.23
C THR A 301 5.51 -4.48 1.99
N HIS A 302 4.78 -4.25 0.89
CA HIS A 302 4.95 -4.99 -0.36
C HIS A 302 6.29 -4.66 -1.04
N ALA A 303 6.76 -3.41 -1.00
CA ALA A 303 8.08 -3.04 -1.49
C ALA A 303 9.20 -3.68 -0.65
N SER A 304 9.03 -3.73 0.69
CA SER A 304 9.95 -4.43 1.59
C SER A 304 10.08 -5.91 1.25
N ARG A 305 8.96 -6.60 0.95
CA ARG A 305 8.96 -8.01 0.50
C ARG A 305 9.63 -8.17 -0.87
N TYR A 306 9.37 -7.25 -1.79
CA TYR A 306 10.00 -7.26 -3.11
C TYR A 306 11.54 -7.13 -3.02
N GLN A 307 12.03 -6.14 -2.26
CA GLN A 307 13.46 -5.95 -1.99
C GLN A 307 14.08 -7.18 -1.33
N ALA A 308 13.40 -7.76 -0.35
CA ALA A 308 13.85 -8.97 0.33
C ALA A 308 14.07 -10.15 -0.65
N GLY A 309 13.17 -10.32 -1.62
CA GLY A 309 13.33 -11.30 -2.69
C GLY A 309 14.53 -11.02 -3.61
N VAL A 310 14.83 -9.74 -3.86
CA VAL A 310 16.03 -9.33 -4.63
C VAL A 310 17.31 -9.65 -3.84
N VAL A 311 17.35 -9.26 -2.55
CA VAL A 311 18.50 -9.55 -1.66
C VAL A 311 18.75 -11.04 -1.56
N ALA A 312 17.74 -11.85 -1.27
CA ALA A 312 17.88 -13.30 -1.12
C ALA A 312 18.37 -13.97 -2.41
N ALA A 313 17.86 -13.55 -3.58
CA ALA A 313 18.31 -14.06 -4.87
C ALA A 313 19.81 -13.79 -5.08
N ASN A 314 20.27 -12.55 -4.82
CA ASN A 314 21.68 -12.18 -4.97
C ASN A 314 22.57 -12.95 -4.00
N ILE A 315 22.21 -13.09 -2.73
CA ILE A 315 22.93 -13.88 -1.73
C ILE A 315 23.03 -15.37 -2.15
N CYS A 316 21.99 -15.90 -2.79
CA CYS A 316 21.97 -17.27 -3.31
C CYS A 316 22.65 -17.44 -4.67
N GLY A 317 23.34 -16.42 -5.19
CA GLY A 317 24.07 -16.48 -6.45
C GLY A 317 23.16 -16.41 -7.69
N GLN A 318 21.97 -15.90 -7.56
CA GLN A 318 21.02 -15.62 -8.64
C GLN A 318 20.92 -14.10 -8.87
N PRO A 319 21.73 -13.50 -9.75
CA PRO A 319 21.79 -12.06 -9.93
C PRO A 319 20.40 -11.48 -10.28
N ARG A 320 19.94 -10.51 -9.48
CA ARG A 320 18.65 -9.87 -9.66
C ARG A 320 18.74 -8.39 -9.31
N GLU A 321 18.11 -7.56 -10.13
CA GLU A 321 17.96 -6.14 -9.90
C GLU A 321 16.51 -5.81 -9.58
N ALA A 322 16.32 -4.82 -8.72
CA ALA A 322 15.01 -4.28 -8.40
C ALA A 322 14.54 -3.31 -9.48
N ASP A 323 13.29 -3.43 -9.87
CA ASP A 323 12.59 -2.48 -10.72
C ASP A 323 11.48 -1.81 -9.91
N TYR A 324 11.68 -0.54 -9.62
CA TYR A 324 10.76 0.26 -8.80
C TYR A 324 9.73 1.05 -9.61
N THR A 325 9.66 0.87 -10.93
CA THR A 325 8.80 1.67 -11.83
C THR A 325 7.31 1.52 -11.51
N ALA A 326 6.89 0.40 -10.93
CA ALA A 326 5.50 0.09 -10.66
C ALA A 326 5.26 -0.41 -9.22
N ILE A 327 5.80 0.30 -8.22
CA ILE A 327 5.50 0.03 -6.82
C ILE A 327 4.23 0.80 -6.42
N PRO A 328 3.15 0.12 -6.03
CA PRO A 328 1.93 0.80 -5.61
C PRO A 328 2.09 1.55 -4.29
N ARG A 329 1.33 2.62 -4.14
CA ARG A 329 1.14 3.38 -2.89
C ARG A 329 -0.34 3.41 -2.61
N CYS A 330 -0.76 2.91 -1.44
CA CYS A 330 -2.18 2.76 -1.10
C CYS A 330 -2.49 3.43 0.23
N VAL A 331 -3.68 4.04 0.31
CA VAL A 331 -4.32 4.49 1.55
C VAL A 331 -5.68 3.81 1.61
N PHE A 332 -5.93 3.06 2.68
CA PHE A 332 -7.10 2.17 2.78
C PHE A 332 -8.33 2.84 3.40
N THR A 333 -8.44 4.15 3.23
CA THR A 333 -9.65 4.91 3.59
C THR A 333 -10.84 4.55 2.68
N THR A 334 -12.02 5.08 3.00
CA THR A 334 -13.20 5.05 2.13
C THR A 334 -13.59 6.49 1.78
N PRO A 335 -13.40 6.93 0.51
CA PRO A 335 -12.79 6.20 -0.60
C PRO A 335 -11.30 5.90 -0.38
N SER A 336 -10.80 4.82 -0.97
CA SER A 336 -9.38 4.49 -0.92
C SER A 336 -8.58 5.26 -1.98
N VAL A 337 -7.30 5.50 -1.70
CA VAL A 337 -6.39 6.11 -2.67
C VAL A 337 -5.39 5.07 -3.15
N TYR A 338 -5.17 5.01 -4.45
CA TYR A 338 -4.15 4.17 -5.06
C TYR A 338 -3.34 4.99 -6.05
N ALA A 339 -2.03 4.94 -5.92
CA ALA A 339 -1.11 5.58 -6.84
C ALA A 339 -0.01 4.61 -7.25
N VAL A 340 0.47 4.72 -8.48
CA VAL A 340 1.54 3.87 -9.02
C VAL A 340 2.30 4.59 -10.11
N GLY A 341 3.59 4.30 -10.25
CA GLY A 341 4.46 4.89 -11.25
C GLY A 341 4.87 6.33 -10.92
N GLU A 342 5.19 7.10 -11.95
CA GLU A 342 5.66 8.47 -11.85
C GLU A 342 4.52 9.46 -11.53
N PRO A 343 4.82 10.54 -10.80
CA PRO A 343 3.85 11.61 -10.62
C PRO A 343 3.56 12.32 -11.94
N ALA A 344 2.43 13.05 -11.99
CA ALA A 344 2.08 13.87 -13.15
C ALA A 344 3.21 14.83 -13.50
N ARG A 345 3.48 14.93 -14.82
CA ARG A 345 4.42 15.90 -15.41
C ARG A 345 3.76 16.66 -16.55
N PRO A 346 4.16 17.93 -16.81
CA PRO A 346 3.57 18.71 -17.90
C PRO A 346 3.70 18.07 -19.28
N GLU A 347 4.75 17.27 -19.51
CA GLU A 347 5.02 16.57 -20.77
C GLU A 347 4.23 15.27 -20.95
N PHE A 348 3.54 14.77 -19.89
CA PHE A 348 2.76 13.55 -19.98
C PHE A 348 1.37 13.82 -20.55
N ALA A 349 0.93 12.99 -21.49
CA ALA A 349 -0.47 12.91 -21.85
C ALA A 349 -1.28 12.45 -20.63
N THR A 350 -2.36 13.16 -20.33
CA THR A 350 -3.18 12.88 -19.13
C THR A 350 -4.62 12.62 -19.54
N ALA A 351 -5.18 11.52 -19.02
CA ALA A 351 -6.62 11.26 -19.08
C ALA A 351 -7.20 11.26 -17.68
N ARG A 352 -8.33 11.96 -17.50
CA ARG A 352 -9.03 12.06 -16.20
C ARG A 352 -10.48 11.64 -16.35
N VAL A 353 -10.94 10.76 -15.46
CA VAL A 353 -12.30 10.24 -15.45
C VAL A 353 -12.89 10.38 -14.05
N SER A 354 -14.06 11.01 -13.95
CA SER A 354 -14.85 10.99 -12.69
C SER A 354 -15.55 9.64 -12.56
N LEU A 355 -15.48 9.02 -11.38
CA LEU A 355 -16.18 7.75 -11.17
C LEU A 355 -17.71 7.91 -11.21
N SER A 356 -18.24 9.12 -11.00
CA SER A 356 -19.68 9.41 -11.19
C SER A 356 -20.14 9.30 -12.65
N GLU A 357 -19.22 9.31 -13.60
CA GLU A 357 -19.54 9.19 -15.02
C GLU A 357 -19.71 7.74 -15.51
N VAL A 358 -19.18 6.77 -14.76
CA VAL A 358 -19.31 5.35 -15.09
C VAL A 358 -20.53 4.71 -14.42
N ALA A 359 -21.05 3.64 -15.01
CA ALA A 359 -22.28 3.00 -14.54
C ALA A 359 -22.15 2.51 -13.08
N ARG A 360 -21.02 1.90 -12.72
CA ARG A 360 -20.77 1.42 -11.36
C ARG A 360 -20.79 2.54 -10.33
N GLY A 361 -20.17 3.68 -10.63
CA GLY A 361 -20.17 4.85 -9.74
C GLY A 361 -21.56 5.44 -9.54
N ARG A 362 -22.37 5.48 -10.62
CA ARG A 362 -23.79 5.93 -10.52
C ARG A 362 -24.63 5.01 -9.64
N LEU A 363 -24.41 3.69 -9.72
CA LEU A 363 -25.10 2.69 -8.89
C LEU A 363 -24.68 2.80 -7.40
N GLY A 364 -23.40 3.11 -7.14
CA GLY A 364 -22.86 3.29 -5.80
C GLY A 364 -23.15 4.67 -5.18
N LEU A 365 -23.67 5.62 -5.97
CA LEU A 365 -23.78 7.04 -5.60
C LEU A 365 -22.42 7.66 -5.25
N ASP A 366 -21.35 7.20 -5.91
CA ASP A 366 -19.98 7.62 -5.66
C ASP A 366 -19.71 8.98 -6.34
N ASP A 367 -20.02 10.05 -5.63
CA ASP A 367 -19.81 11.42 -6.10
C ASP A 367 -18.38 11.95 -5.84
N LEU A 368 -17.55 11.18 -5.13
CA LEU A 368 -16.21 11.55 -4.70
C LEU A 368 -15.10 10.67 -5.31
N GLY A 369 -15.29 10.11 -6.48
CA GLY A 369 -14.27 9.27 -7.10
C GLY A 369 -13.64 9.90 -8.34
N CYS A 370 -12.33 9.68 -8.53
CA CYS A 370 -11.59 10.17 -9.69
C CYS A 370 -10.41 9.24 -10.04
N LEU A 371 -10.18 9.05 -11.33
CA LEU A 371 -9.03 8.39 -11.90
C LEU A 371 -8.24 9.38 -12.77
N GLU A 372 -6.92 9.45 -12.58
CA GLU A 372 -6.00 10.05 -13.55
C GLU A 372 -4.96 9.03 -14.00
N LEU A 373 -4.72 8.97 -15.29
CA LEU A 373 -3.66 8.19 -15.92
C LEU A 373 -2.69 9.13 -16.63
N TYR A 374 -1.42 8.81 -16.56
CA TYR A 374 -0.33 9.56 -17.19
C TYR A 374 0.39 8.65 -18.19
N ALA A 375 0.59 9.12 -19.42
CA ALA A 375 1.28 8.37 -20.46
C ALA A 375 2.41 9.18 -21.08
N ALA A 376 3.48 8.49 -21.45
CA ALA A 376 4.60 9.01 -22.21
C ALA A 376 5.02 7.96 -23.26
N ASP A 377 5.40 8.39 -24.44
CA ASP A 377 5.89 7.50 -25.50
C ASP A 377 4.95 6.31 -25.82
N GLY A 378 3.63 6.53 -25.68
CA GLY A 378 2.60 5.52 -25.97
C GLY A 378 2.45 4.40 -24.95
N VAL A 379 3.04 4.54 -23.75
CA VAL A 379 2.87 3.62 -22.61
C VAL A 379 2.50 4.39 -21.35
N LEU A 380 1.91 3.72 -20.36
CA LEU A 380 1.61 4.36 -19.08
C LEU A 380 2.90 4.63 -18.29
N ALA A 381 3.04 5.85 -17.79
CA ALA A 381 4.10 6.30 -16.91
C ALA A 381 3.67 6.28 -15.43
N GLY A 382 2.41 6.62 -15.14
CA GLY A 382 1.88 6.67 -13.81
C GLY A 382 0.37 6.77 -13.76
N ALA A 383 -0.19 6.64 -12.56
CA ALA A 383 -1.63 6.74 -12.34
C ALA A 383 -1.95 7.05 -10.89
N VAL A 384 -3.07 7.74 -10.66
CA VAL A 384 -3.67 7.94 -9.33
C VAL A 384 -5.18 7.74 -9.43
N ALA A 385 -5.73 6.97 -8.51
CA ALA A 385 -7.16 6.75 -8.37
C ALA A 385 -7.60 7.02 -6.94
N VAL A 386 -8.75 7.67 -6.78
CA VAL A 386 -9.47 7.78 -5.52
C VAL A 386 -10.85 7.19 -5.75
N GLY A 387 -11.20 6.16 -5.01
CA GLY A 387 -12.50 5.51 -5.19
C GLY A 387 -12.67 4.25 -4.35
N PRO A 388 -13.86 3.65 -4.34
CA PRO A 388 -14.10 2.40 -3.63
C PRO A 388 -13.18 1.30 -4.16
N ASP A 389 -12.53 0.58 -3.23
CA ASP A 389 -11.65 -0.56 -3.53
C ASP A 389 -10.61 -0.31 -4.64
N ALA A 390 -10.07 0.93 -4.72
CA ALA A 390 -9.13 1.32 -5.78
C ALA A 390 -7.93 0.35 -5.88
N ALA A 391 -7.45 -0.19 -4.77
CA ALA A 391 -6.37 -1.16 -4.73
C ALA A 391 -6.70 -2.46 -5.51
N THR A 392 -7.97 -2.79 -5.69
CA THR A 392 -8.40 -4.00 -6.40
C THR A 392 -8.39 -3.79 -7.92
N TRP A 393 -9.06 -2.73 -8.41
CA TRP A 393 -9.21 -2.54 -9.86
C TRP A 393 -8.03 -1.81 -10.51
N MET A 394 -7.15 -1.16 -9.74
CA MET A 394 -5.92 -0.54 -10.24
C MET A 394 -4.75 -1.52 -10.44
N ALA A 395 -4.90 -2.80 -10.10
CA ALA A 395 -3.85 -3.80 -10.30
C ALA A 395 -3.49 -3.97 -11.78
N GLU A 396 -4.44 -3.79 -12.69
CA GLU A 396 -4.23 -3.77 -14.15
C GLU A 396 -3.25 -2.68 -14.57
N VAL A 397 -3.40 -1.47 -14.02
CA VAL A 397 -2.52 -0.33 -14.30
C VAL A 397 -1.08 -0.61 -13.84
N THR A 398 -0.94 -1.24 -12.66
CA THR A 398 0.37 -1.67 -12.16
C THR A 398 1.06 -2.63 -13.12
N LEU A 399 0.31 -3.62 -13.62
CA LEU A 399 0.83 -4.56 -14.64
C LEU A 399 1.17 -3.84 -15.95
N ALA A 400 0.31 -2.93 -16.40
CA ALA A 400 0.50 -2.19 -17.64
C ALA A 400 1.77 -1.33 -17.61
N ILE A 401 2.03 -0.61 -16.51
CA ILE A 401 3.26 0.17 -16.31
C ILE A 401 4.47 -0.77 -16.27
N ARG A 402 4.41 -1.82 -15.44
CA ARG A 402 5.54 -2.75 -15.26
C ARG A 402 5.94 -3.49 -16.52
N ALA A 403 4.96 -3.88 -17.33
CA ALA A 403 5.16 -4.59 -18.60
C ALA A 403 5.28 -3.65 -19.80
N LYS A 404 5.18 -2.33 -19.62
CA LYS A 404 5.19 -1.31 -20.68
C LYS A 404 4.19 -1.65 -21.78
N ILE A 405 2.95 -1.98 -21.41
CA ILE A 405 1.91 -2.33 -22.36
C ILE A 405 1.49 -1.05 -23.12
N PRO A 406 1.47 -1.07 -24.48
CA PRO A 406 1.05 0.07 -25.26
C PRO A 406 -0.38 0.50 -24.93
N VAL A 407 -0.63 1.81 -24.83
CA VAL A 407 -1.98 2.36 -24.55
C VAL A 407 -3.00 1.94 -25.62
N SER A 408 -2.57 1.68 -26.86
CA SER A 408 -3.45 1.17 -27.93
C SER A 408 -3.98 -0.24 -27.63
N ILE A 409 -3.18 -1.09 -26.98
CA ILE A 409 -3.62 -2.42 -26.53
C ILE A 409 -4.57 -2.27 -25.33
N LEU A 410 -4.23 -1.42 -24.36
CA LEU A 410 -5.07 -1.18 -23.18
C LEU A 410 -6.46 -0.63 -23.58
N ALA A 411 -6.52 0.24 -24.59
CA ALA A 411 -7.77 0.80 -25.10
C ALA A 411 -8.71 -0.24 -25.77
N ASP A 412 -8.14 -1.38 -26.21
CA ASP A 412 -8.87 -2.49 -26.86
C ASP A 412 -9.26 -3.59 -25.86
N VAL A 413 -8.82 -3.51 -24.59
CA VAL A 413 -9.20 -4.48 -23.54
C VAL A 413 -10.68 -4.33 -23.22
N VAL A 414 -11.38 -5.47 -23.12
CA VAL A 414 -12.79 -5.51 -22.73
C VAL A 414 -12.91 -5.61 -21.22
N HIS A 415 -13.59 -4.62 -20.61
CA HIS A 415 -13.86 -4.59 -19.18
C HIS A 415 -15.27 -5.06 -18.87
N ALA A 416 -15.43 -5.73 -17.74
CA ALA A 416 -16.75 -6.18 -17.28
C ALA A 416 -17.65 -4.98 -16.93
N PHE A 417 -18.94 -5.10 -17.25
CA PHE A 417 -19.96 -4.10 -16.97
C PHE A 417 -20.99 -4.64 -15.94
N PRO A 418 -21.43 -3.86 -14.95
CA PRO A 418 -20.91 -2.54 -14.52
C PRO A 418 -19.80 -2.66 -13.47
N THR A 419 -18.61 -2.16 -13.74
CA THR A 419 -17.47 -2.17 -12.81
C THR A 419 -16.69 -0.84 -12.90
N TYR A 420 -15.78 -0.58 -11.95
CA TYR A 420 -14.84 0.55 -12.06
C TYR A 420 -13.81 0.40 -13.18
N GLY A 421 -13.66 -0.81 -13.76
CA GLY A 421 -12.88 -1.02 -14.98
C GLY A 421 -13.34 -0.20 -16.17
N GLU A 422 -14.63 0.25 -16.20
CA GLU A 422 -15.13 1.19 -17.21
C GLU A 422 -14.37 2.53 -17.19
N ALA A 423 -13.96 3.00 -16.01
CA ALA A 423 -13.16 4.22 -15.88
C ALA A 423 -11.77 4.03 -16.49
N LEU A 424 -11.15 2.85 -16.28
CA LEU A 424 -9.88 2.51 -16.92
C LEU A 424 -10.04 2.48 -18.45
N GLN A 425 -11.06 1.80 -18.96
CA GLN A 425 -11.31 1.72 -20.39
C GLN A 425 -11.53 3.09 -21.03
N ALA A 426 -12.28 3.97 -20.37
CA ALA A 426 -12.51 5.33 -20.86
C ALA A 426 -11.18 6.13 -20.92
N ALA A 427 -10.38 6.08 -19.85
CA ALA A 427 -9.10 6.77 -19.77
C ALA A 427 -8.08 6.21 -20.77
N PHE A 428 -8.00 4.89 -20.95
CA PHE A 428 -7.12 4.28 -21.96
C PHE A 428 -7.48 4.71 -23.39
N ARG A 429 -8.78 4.76 -23.71
CA ARG A 429 -9.25 5.22 -25.02
C ARG A 429 -8.92 6.69 -25.26
N GLU A 430 -9.02 7.53 -24.24
CA GLU A 430 -8.63 8.94 -24.35
C GLU A 430 -7.13 9.08 -24.62
N LEU A 431 -6.27 8.40 -23.84
CA LEU A 431 -4.82 8.41 -24.07
C LEU A 431 -4.43 7.87 -25.45
N ALA A 432 -5.09 6.81 -25.94
CA ALA A 432 -4.81 6.27 -27.26
C ALA A 432 -5.16 7.25 -28.39
N ARG A 433 -6.21 8.08 -28.24
CA ARG A 433 -6.55 9.13 -29.21
C ARG A 433 -5.49 10.24 -29.22
N VAL A 434 -5.00 10.66 -28.05
CA VAL A 434 -3.92 11.66 -27.94
C VAL A 434 -2.66 11.15 -28.64
N ASP A 435 -2.24 9.92 -28.34
CA ASP A 435 -1.05 9.29 -28.95
C ASP A 435 -1.17 9.21 -30.49
N GLN A 436 -2.35 8.86 -31.02
CA GLN A 436 -2.59 8.85 -32.48
C GLN A 436 -2.47 10.24 -33.11
N THR A 437 -3.01 11.25 -32.44
CA THR A 437 -2.95 12.64 -32.91
C THR A 437 -1.52 13.17 -32.96
N GLU A 438 -0.72 12.89 -31.93
CA GLU A 438 0.70 13.27 -31.87
C GLU A 438 1.53 12.58 -32.96
N LYS A 439 1.19 11.33 -33.32
CA LYS A 439 1.83 10.59 -34.42
C LYS A 439 1.34 11.01 -35.82
N GLY A 440 0.45 11.98 -35.90
CA GLY A 440 -0.10 12.47 -37.19
C GLY A 440 -1.04 11.47 -37.85
N ILE A 441 -1.55 10.48 -37.12
CA ILE A 441 -2.56 9.54 -37.58
C ILE A 441 -3.90 10.19 -37.27
N GLY A 442 -4.52 10.85 -38.29
CA GLY A 442 -5.86 11.44 -38.16
C GLY A 442 -6.90 10.39 -37.75
N PRO A 443 -8.05 10.82 -37.16
CA PRO A 443 -9.12 9.90 -36.79
C PRO A 443 -9.53 9.07 -38.03
N LEU A 444 -9.77 7.78 -37.85
CA LEU A 444 -10.15 6.83 -38.90
C LEU A 444 -11.36 7.28 -39.74
N SER A 445 -12.14 8.28 -39.26
CA SER A 445 -13.21 8.95 -40.00
C SER A 445 -12.73 9.88 -41.13
N GLU A 446 -11.43 10.28 -41.15
CA GLU A 446 -10.84 11.12 -42.19
C GLU A 446 -10.01 10.33 -43.21
N LEU A 447 -9.76 9.04 -42.96
CA LEU A 447 -9.33 8.13 -44.00
C LEU A 447 -10.55 7.89 -44.87
N GLY A 448 -10.77 8.79 -45.85
CA GLY A 448 -11.77 8.62 -46.89
C GLY A 448 -11.56 7.25 -47.54
N MET A 449 -12.36 6.29 -47.15
CA MET A 449 -12.66 5.19 -48.04
C MET A 449 -13.41 5.86 -49.20
N GLU A 450 -12.70 6.21 -50.28
CA GLU A 450 -13.27 6.21 -51.58
C GLU A 450 -13.75 4.79 -51.85
N THR A 451 -14.97 4.46 -51.38
CA THR A 451 -15.71 3.34 -51.91
C THR A 451 -15.94 3.64 -53.39
N PRO A 452 -15.53 2.77 -54.31
CA PRO A 452 -15.89 2.91 -55.69
C PRO A 452 -17.43 3.06 -55.79
N GLU A 453 -17.90 4.01 -56.58
CA GLU A 453 -19.33 4.31 -56.72
C GLU A 453 -20.19 3.08 -57.07
N ASP A 454 -19.59 2.02 -57.58
CA ASP A 454 -20.26 0.77 -57.94
C ASP A 454 -20.69 -0.08 -56.72
N ASP A 455 -20.00 -0.01 -55.58
CA ASP A 455 -20.37 -0.74 -54.35
C ASP A 455 -21.47 -0.03 -53.53
N ALA A 456 -21.69 1.25 -53.72
CA ALA A 456 -22.72 2.03 -53.01
C ALA A 456 -24.14 1.74 -53.55
N ILE A 457 -24.28 1.19 -54.74
CA ILE A 457 -25.58 0.89 -55.36
C ILE A 457 -26.16 -0.46 -54.88
N GLU A 458 -25.32 -1.42 -54.48
CA GLU A 458 -25.77 -2.72 -54.01
C GLU A 458 -26.28 -2.69 -52.55
N GLN A 459 -25.92 -1.68 -51.74
CA GLN A 459 -26.37 -1.56 -50.35
C GLN A 459 -27.71 -0.81 -50.16
N HIS A 460 -28.30 -0.28 -51.22
CA HIS A 460 -29.61 0.40 -51.23
C HIS A 460 -30.73 -0.42 -51.90
N THR A 461 -30.65 -1.73 -51.87
CA THR A 461 -31.80 -2.56 -52.22
C THR A 461 -32.78 -2.54 -51.08
N GLU A 462 -33.90 -1.87 -51.28
CA GLU A 462 -35.03 -1.81 -50.33
C GLU A 462 -35.42 -3.22 -49.87
N VAL A 463 -35.35 -3.44 -48.54
CA VAL A 463 -36.08 -4.57 -47.94
C VAL A 463 -37.55 -4.19 -47.93
N VAL A 464 -38.28 -4.69 -48.90
CA VAL A 464 -39.75 -4.65 -48.92
C VAL A 464 -40.26 -5.37 -47.68
N ALA A 465 -40.94 -4.63 -46.80
CA ALA A 465 -41.60 -5.16 -45.63
C ALA A 465 -42.78 -6.03 -46.11
N ASP A 466 -42.63 -7.34 -46.02
CA ASP A 466 -43.78 -8.25 -46.12
C ASP A 466 -44.60 -8.23 -44.81
N GLU A 467 -45.90 -8.11 -45.03
CA GLU A 467 -46.94 -7.99 -44.01
C GLU A 467 -46.86 -9.15 -42.97
N VAL A 468 -46.78 -8.77 -41.70
CA VAL A 468 -46.93 -9.70 -40.58
C VAL A 468 -48.37 -10.15 -40.45
N THR A 469 -48.69 -11.33 -40.93
CA THR A 469 -49.94 -12.04 -40.60
C THR A 469 -49.78 -12.67 -39.21
N THR A 470 -50.63 -12.21 -38.31
CA THR A 470 -50.85 -12.81 -36.96
C THR A 470 -51.33 -14.22 -37.07
N ALA A 471 -50.53 -15.19 -36.66
CA ALA A 471 -51.01 -16.54 -36.33
C ALA A 471 -50.13 -17.27 -35.31
N GLY A 472 -50.70 -17.56 -34.17
CA GLY A 472 -50.42 -18.77 -33.44
C GLY A 472 -49.23 -18.81 -32.50
N ARG A 473 -49.48 -18.62 -31.20
CA ARG A 473 -48.63 -19.19 -30.13
C ARG A 473 -48.30 -20.65 -30.46
N ARG A 474 -47.01 -20.94 -30.69
CA ARG A 474 -46.47 -22.28 -30.55
C ARG A 474 -45.58 -22.29 -29.32
N GLU A 475 -45.99 -23.07 -28.34
CA GLU A 475 -45.16 -23.55 -27.25
C GLU A 475 -43.97 -24.30 -27.84
N LEU A 476 -42.75 -23.91 -27.50
CA LEU A 476 -41.55 -24.67 -27.77
C LEU A 476 -41.44 -25.74 -26.67
N PRO A 477 -41.33 -27.03 -26.99
CA PRO A 477 -41.00 -28.03 -26.00
C PRO A 477 -39.54 -27.86 -25.57
N PHE A 478 -39.32 -27.67 -24.30
CA PHE A 478 -38.03 -27.88 -23.68
C PHE A 478 -37.85 -29.38 -23.52
N ASP A 479 -37.19 -30.02 -24.46
CA ASP A 479 -36.57 -31.32 -24.26
C ASP A 479 -35.16 -31.07 -23.75
N VAL A 480 -35.01 -31.03 -22.43
CA VAL A 480 -33.70 -31.13 -21.77
C VAL A 480 -33.53 -32.65 -21.49
N ASP A 481 -32.46 -33.21 -22.05
CA ASP A 481 -32.08 -34.60 -21.82
C ASP A 481 -31.88 -34.83 -20.31
N GLU A 482 -32.57 -35.83 -19.72
CA GLU A 482 -32.50 -36.17 -18.29
C GLU A 482 -31.04 -36.45 -17.83
N ALA A 483 -30.13 -36.78 -18.74
CA ALA A 483 -28.70 -36.99 -18.46
C ALA A 483 -27.98 -35.71 -18.14
N ASP A 484 -28.26 -34.59 -18.82
CA ASP A 484 -27.64 -33.28 -18.57
C ASP A 484 -28.12 -32.64 -17.25
N ALA A 485 -29.37 -32.88 -16.87
CA ALA A 485 -29.91 -32.43 -15.59
C ALA A 485 -29.30 -33.20 -14.39
N ALA A 486 -28.95 -34.46 -14.57
CA ALA A 486 -28.30 -35.27 -13.53
C ALA A 486 -26.82 -34.95 -13.35
N GLU A 487 -26.13 -34.44 -14.38
CA GLU A 487 -24.74 -34.05 -14.30
C GLU A 487 -24.56 -32.67 -13.64
N GLN A 488 -25.49 -31.73 -13.82
CA GLN A 488 -25.51 -30.43 -13.15
C GLN A 488 -25.94 -30.50 -11.67
N ALA A 489 -26.58 -31.58 -11.25
CA ALA A 489 -26.99 -31.83 -9.86
C ALA A 489 -25.93 -32.54 -9.00
N ARG A 490 -24.79 -32.92 -9.57
CA ARG A 490 -23.66 -33.41 -8.79
C ARG A 490 -22.96 -32.23 -8.16
N SER A 491 -23.33 -31.92 -6.92
CA SER A 491 -22.53 -31.07 -6.03
C SER A 491 -21.12 -31.65 -5.93
N VAL A 492 -20.14 -30.90 -6.39
CA VAL A 492 -18.73 -31.14 -6.08
C VAL A 492 -18.57 -30.91 -4.57
N GLY A 493 -18.44 -31.99 -3.81
CA GLY A 493 -18.05 -31.93 -2.42
C GLY A 493 -16.61 -31.35 -2.39
N PHE A 494 -16.44 -30.21 -1.78
CA PHE A 494 -15.13 -29.74 -1.40
C PHE A 494 -14.65 -30.62 -0.24
N ASP A 495 -13.61 -31.38 -0.47
CA ASP A 495 -12.84 -32.02 0.59
C ASP A 495 -12.11 -30.93 1.38
N ASP A 496 -12.46 -30.83 2.67
CA ASP A 496 -11.91 -29.83 3.64
C ASP A 496 -10.48 -30.15 4.13
N ASP A 497 -9.72 -30.99 3.45
CA ASP A 497 -8.46 -31.52 3.98
C ASP A 497 -7.14 -30.92 3.39
N ASP A 498 -7.21 -29.91 2.51
CA ASP A 498 -5.99 -29.35 1.89
C ASP A 498 -5.52 -27.99 2.44
N TYR A 499 -6.03 -27.55 3.59
CA TYR A 499 -5.50 -26.38 4.31
C TYR A 499 -5.35 -26.65 5.81
N ARG A 500 -4.36 -27.47 6.15
CA ARG A 500 -3.74 -27.46 7.48
C ARG A 500 -2.24 -27.24 7.39
#